data_4109ec9fd6a41bda4971ecc360a92b87
#
_entry.id   4109ec9fd6a41bda4971ecc360a92b87
#
_cell.length_a   1.000
_cell.length_b   1.000
_cell.length_c   1.000
_cell.angle_alpha   90.00
_cell.angle_beta   90.00
_cell.angle_gamma   90.00
#
_symmetry.space_group_name_H-M   'P 1'
#
loop_
_entity.id
_entity.type
_entity.pdbx_description
1 polymer ?
#
loop_
_entity_poly.entity_id
_entity_poly.type
_entity_poly.pdbx_seq_one_letter_code
_entity_poly.pdbx_strand_id
1 'polypeptide(L)'
;MISVKVNKHWGGLQIEPYASNNIYPLLPLLKQEFPHWSSKQIKSYVELVASKKQDVTGLLVARNEAHYYVGLIVYTIQQMDSKRVGEPKNNNGKDKKEKSLDVLVIENLIASSPILQKQVFMALVDAVVDIAESNSCDFLELPKFDNESYDLIKDKYQGQISKSEGFRTYLKLSKSLTAHMEL
;
A
#
# COMPACT_ATOMS: atom_id res chain seq x y z
N MET A 1 -10.52 17.63 -2.32
CA MET A 1 -10.88 16.53 -1.38
C MET A 1 -11.15 15.30 -2.24
N ILE A 2 -10.11 14.47 -2.49
CA ILE A 2 -10.24 13.26 -3.32
C ILE A 2 -10.69 12.15 -2.37
N SER A 3 -12.00 11.87 -2.36
CA SER A 3 -12.55 10.72 -1.63
C SER A 3 -12.20 9.46 -2.41
N VAL A 4 -11.16 8.76 -2.00
CA VAL A 4 -10.82 7.45 -2.57
C VAL A 4 -11.90 6.46 -2.13
N LYS A 5 -12.94 6.29 -2.94
CA LYS A 5 -13.91 5.20 -2.77
C LYS A 5 -13.26 3.90 -3.25
N VAL A 6 -12.40 3.33 -2.42
CA VAL A 6 -11.97 1.95 -2.63
C VAL A 6 -13.04 1.05 -2.05
N ASN A 7 -13.98 0.65 -2.87
CA ASN A 7 -14.96 -0.38 -2.54
C ASN A 7 -14.82 -1.45 -3.62
N LYS A 8 -13.85 -2.33 -3.46
CA LYS A 8 -13.51 -3.36 -4.46
C LYS A 8 -13.92 -4.73 -3.95
N HIS A 9 -14.67 -5.45 -4.78
CA HIS A 9 -14.96 -6.86 -4.55
C HIS A 9 -13.92 -7.71 -5.29
N TRP A 10 -13.23 -8.55 -4.56
CA TRP A 10 -12.20 -9.45 -5.06
C TRP A 10 -12.49 -10.88 -4.63
N GLY A 11 -13.06 -11.71 -5.52
CA GLY A 11 -13.22 -13.14 -5.24
C GLY A 11 -13.79 -13.47 -3.86
N GLY A 12 -14.89 -12.78 -3.43
CA GLY A 12 -15.46 -12.95 -2.10
C GLY A 12 -14.82 -12.08 -1.00
N LEU A 13 -13.86 -11.21 -1.36
CA LEU A 13 -13.28 -10.22 -0.44
C LEU A 13 -13.83 -8.82 -0.75
N GLN A 14 -14.11 -8.05 0.29
CA GLN A 14 -14.42 -6.63 0.21
C GLN A 14 -13.25 -5.84 0.78
N ILE A 15 -12.64 -4.95 -0.03
CA ILE A 15 -11.58 -4.05 0.42
C ILE A 15 -12.18 -2.67 0.65
N GLU A 16 -11.98 -2.13 1.85
CA GLU A 16 -12.57 -0.84 2.24
C GLU A 16 -11.62 -0.07 3.17
N PRO A 17 -11.70 1.29 3.18
CA PRO A 17 -11.02 2.09 4.18
C PRO A 17 -11.58 1.78 5.57
N TYR A 18 -10.68 1.65 6.55
CA TYR A 18 -11.10 1.49 7.94
C TYR A 18 -11.36 2.84 8.57
N ALA A 19 -12.63 3.16 8.78
CA ALA A 19 -13.07 4.45 9.32
C ALA A 19 -13.60 4.38 10.75
N SER A 20 -13.54 3.21 11.39
CA SER A 20 -14.09 3.01 12.73
C SER A 20 -13.09 3.34 13.83
N ASN A 21 -13.54 3.99 14.90
CA ASN A 21 -12.77 4.16 16.14
C ASN A 21 -12.75 2.87 16.99
N ASN A 22 -13.48 1.83 16.59
CA ASN A 22 -13.53 0.55 17.30
C ASN A 22 -12.45 -0.38 16.81
N ILE A 23 -11.36 -0.53 17.55
CA ILE A 23 -10.24 -1.39 17.19
C ILE A 23 -10.46 -2.89 17.43
N TYR A 24 -11.50 -3.24 18.20
CA TYR A 24 -11.72 -4.63 18.63
C TYR A 24 -11.79 -5.62 17.47
N PRO A 25 -12.45 -5.32 16.33
CA PRO A 25 -12.48 -6.24 15.19
C PRO A 25 -11.10 -6.48 14.54
N LEU A 26 -10.15 -5.54 14.69
CA LEU A 26 -8.79 -5.65 14.14
C LEU A 26 -7.80 -6.30 15.10
N LEU A 27 -8.15 -6.46 16.39
CA LEU A 27 -7.23 -7.00 17.38
C LEU A 27 -6.67 -8.37 17.03
N PRO A 28 -7.43 -9.34 16.49
CA PRO A 28 -6.89 -10.63 16.10
C PRO A 28 -5.78 -10.53 15.06
N LEU A 29 -5.97 -9.67 14.03
CA LEU A 29 -4.98 -9.42 12.99
C LEU A 29 -3.72 -8.74 13.55
N LEU A 30 -3.93 -7.66 14.31
CA LEU A 30 -2.82 -6.86 14.85
C LEU A 30 -2.05 -7.62 15.92
N LYS A 31 -2.70 -8.49 16.69
CA LYS A 31 -2.02 -9.37 17.66
C LYS A 31 -1.18 -10.45 17.00
N GLN A 32 -1.57 -10.90 15.83
CA GLN A 32 -0.77 -11.86 15.05
C GLN A 32 0.56 -11.24 14.62
N GLU A 33 0.55 -9.99 14.18
CA GLU A 33 1.75 -9.27 13.75
C GLU A 33 2.55 -8.71 14.93
N PHE A 34 1.85 -8.21 15.95
CA PHE A 34 2.43 -7.58 17.14
C PHE A 34 2.07 -8.35 18.41
N PRO A 35 2.53 -9.62 18.57
CA PRO A 35 2.10 -10.48 19.68
C PRO A 35 2.46 -9.92 21.07
N HIS A 36 3.53 -9.13 21.14
CA HIS A 36 4.02 -8.54 22.40
C HIS A 36 3.37 -7.19 22.74
N TRP A 37 2.62 -6.59 21.82
CA TRP A 37 1.98 -5.31 22.09
C TRP A 37 0.74 -5.49 22.97
N SER A 38 0.58 -4.61 23.95
CA SER A 38 -0.66 -4.52 24.71
C SER A 38 -1.80 -3.98 23.84
N SER A 39 -3.03 -4.24 24.22
CA SER A 39 -4.20 -3.69 23.50
C SER A 39 -4.20 -2.15 23.48
N LYS A 40 -3.60 -1.50 24.50
CA LYS A 40 -3.42 -0.04 24.56
C LYS A 40 -2.45 0.45 23.49
N GLN A 41 -1.32 -0.25 23.27
CA GLN A 41 -0.35 0.10 22.23
C GLN A 41 -0.96 -0.08 20.83
N ILE A 42 -1.68 -1.18 20.60
CA ILE A 42 -2.39 -1.43 19.34
C ILE A 42 -3.42 -0.33 19.09
N LYS A 43 -4.20 0.05 20.11
CA LYS A 43 -5.16 1.14 20.00
C LYS A 43 -4.49 2.45 19.60
N SER A 44 -3.43 2.82 20.31
CA SER A 44 -2.69 4.05 19.99
C SER A 44 -2.10 4.04 18.59
N TYR A 45 -1.64 2.90 18.09
CA TYR A 45 -1.16 2.76 16.72
C TYR A 45 -2.28 2.99 15.69
N VAL A 46 -3.44 2.33 15.85
CA VAL A 46 -4.57 2.50 14.93
C VAL A 46 -5.09 3.94 14.95
N GLU A 47 -5.21 4.54 16.14
CA GLU A 47 -5.62 5.94 16.29
C GLU A 47 -4.62 6.90 15.61
N LEU A 48 -3.32 6.64 15.75
CA LEU A 48 -2.28 7.43 15.08
C LEU A 48 -2.41 7.35 13.56
N VAL A 49 -2.62 6.16 13.01
CA VAL A 49 -2.78 5.95 11.56
C VAL A 49 -4.08 6.60 11.07
N ALA A 50 -5.19 6.43 11.79
CA ALA A 50 -6.48 7.00 11.44
C ALA A 50 -6.55 8.53 11.58
N SER A 51 -5.72 9.12 12.47
CA SER A 51 -5.68 10.58 12.70
C SER A 51 -4.84 11.35 11.68
N LYS A 52 -3.96 10.67 10.95
CA LYS A 52 -3.19 11.28 9.87
C LYS A 52 -4.14 11.67 8.74
N LYS A 53 -3.77 12.71 7.98
CA LYS A 53 -4.57 13.13 6.83
C LYS A 53 -4.73 11.96 5.87
N GLN A 54 -5.97 11.58 5.58
CA GLN A 54 -6.30 10.44 4.70
C GLN A 54 -5.71 10.58 3.28
N ASP A 55 -5.37 11.79 2.85
CA ASP A 55 -4.70 12.05 1.58
C ASP A 55 -3.24 11.59 1.56
N VAL A 56 -2.64 11.34 2.74
CA VAL A 56 -1.22 11.01 2.89
C VAL A 56 -1.02 9.64 3.53
N THR A 57 -1.89 9.24 4.44
CA THR A 57 -1.81 7.95 5.15
C THR A 57 -3.18 7.29 5.18
N GLY A 58 -3.23 6.00 4.93
CA GLY A 58 -4.47 5.24 4.98
C GLY A 58 -4.32 3.85 5.58
N LEU A 59 -5.43 3.35 6.05
CA LEU A 59 -5.62 1.98 6.53
C LEU A 59 -6.76 1.35 5.75
N LEU A 60 -6.46 0.33 4.94
CA LEU A 60 -7.47 -0.50 4.30
C LEU A 60 -7.57 -1.84 5.03
N VAL A 61 -8.76 -2.40 4.98
CA VAL A 61 -9.05 -3.73 5.50
C VAL A 61 -9.66 -4.61 4.42
N ALA A 62 -9.34 -5.89 4.47
CA ALA A 62 -9.98 -6.93 3.69
C ALA A 62 -10.98 -7.66 4.57
N ARG A 63 -12.24 -7.75 4.13
CA ARG A 63 -13.32 -8.43 4.81
C ARG A 63 -13.85 -9.56 3.93
N ASN A 64 -14.04 -10.74 4.51
CA ASN A 64 -14.62 -11.87 3.81
C ASN A 64 -16.16 -11.81 3.77
N GLU A 65 -16.79 -12.76 3.08
CA GLU A 65 -18.24 -12.87 2.96
C GLU A 65 -18.95 -13.05 4.32
N ALA A 66 -18.28 -13.64 5.29
CA ALA A 66 -18.79 -13.74 6.67
C ALA A 66 -18.55 -12.49 7.51
N HIS A 67 -18.12 -11.39 6.87
CA HIS A 67 -17.85 -10.09 7.48
C HIS A 67 -16.70 -10.05 8.51
N TYR A 68 -15.82 -11.06 8.52
CA TYR A 68 -14.60 -11.03 9.33
C TYR A 68 -13.48 -10.29 8.61
N TYR A 69 -12.71 -9.51 9.35
CA TYR A 69 -11.47 -8.92 8.84
C TYR A 69 -10.39 -10.00 8.72
N VAL A 70 -9.93 -10.22 7.51
CA VAL A 70 -8.94 -11.25 7.16
C VAL A 70 -7.61 -10.68 6.68
N GLY A 71 -7.54 -9.37 6.56
CA GLY A 71 -6.29 -8.67 6.25
C GLY A 71 -6.41 -7.18 6.45
N LEU A 72 -5.26 -6.53 6.54
CA LEU A 72 -5.13 -5.07 6.56
C LEU A 72 -3.84 -4.61 5.89
N ILE A 73 -3.86 -3.38 5.40
CA ILE A 73 -2.69 -2.70 4.86
C ILE A 73 -2.66 -1.25 5.33
N VAL A 74 -1.49 -0.82 5.80
CA VAL A 74 -1.19 0.57 6.14
C VAL A 74 -0.24 1.13 5.11
N TYR A 75 -0.56 2.30 4.58
CA TYR A 75 0.25 2.98 3.58
C TYR A 75 0.41 4.47 3.89
N THR A 76 1.47 5.06 3.35
CA THR A 76 1.73 6.50 3.42
C THR A 76 2.24 7.00 2.08
N ILE A 77 1.72 8.12 1.58
CA ILE A 77 2.25 8.80 0.40
C ILE A 77 3.27 9.85 0.88
N GLN A 78 4.48 9.80 0.33
CA GLN A 78 5.57 10.71 0.68
C GLN A 78 6.43 11.07 -0.51
N GLN A 79 7.09 12.21 -0.40
CA GLN A 79 8.07 12.63 -1.41
C GLN A 79 9.43 12.01 -1.13
N MET A 80 10.04 11.45 -2.16
CA MET A 80 11.37 10.83 -2.10
C MET A 80 12.28 11.39 -3.18
N ASP A 81 13.58 11.34 -2.90
CA ASP A 81 14.62 11.65 -3.89
C ASP A 81 14.70 10.54 -4.95
N SER A 82 14.77 10.92 -6.21
CA SER A 82 14.91 10.00 -7.36
C SER A 82 16.08 9.02 -7.24
N LYS A 83 17.14 9.39 -6.53
CA LYS A 83 18.29 8.51 -6.25
C LYS A 83 17.91 7.27 -5.44
N ARG A 84 16.93 7.39 -4.54
CA ARG A 84 16.46 6.26 -3.72
C ARG A 84 15.71 5.21 -4.52
N VAL A 85 15.03 5.65 -5.56
CA VAL A 85 14.14 4.79 -6.37
C VAL A 85 14.88 4.17 -7.57
N GLY A 86 16.17 4.50 -7.75
CA GLY A 86 17.03 3.87 -8.78
C GLY A 86 16.83 4.41 -10.20
N GLU A 87 16.27 5.60 -10.36
CA GLU A 87 16.29 6.24 -11.67
C GLU A 87 17.74 6.55 -12.09
N PRO A 88 18.15 6.20 -13.34
CA PRO A 88 19.50 6.43 -13.81
C PRO A 88 19.82 7.94 -13.80
N LYS A 89 21.01 8.28 -13.30
CA LYS A 89 21.53 9.65 -13.42
C LYS A 89 21.63 10.00 -14.91
N ASN A 90 20.84 10.94 -15.36
CA ASN A 90 21.07 11.56 -16.66
C ASN A 90 22.39 12.33 -16.59
N ASN A 91 23.47 11.77 -17.16
CA ASN A 91 24.83 12.33 -17.18
C ASN A 91 25.00 13.61 -18.03
N ASN A 92 23.94 14.30 -18.36
CA ASN A 92 24.04 15.60 -19.04
C ASN A 92 24.27 16.68 -17.99
N GLY A 93 25.53 16.96 -17.73
CA GLY A 93 26.18 17.84 -16.77
C GLY A 93 25.65 19.30 -16.66
N LYS A 94 24.37 19.48 -16.38
CA LYS A 94 23.81 20.74 -15.89
C LYS A 94 23.08 20.40 -14.58
N ASP A 95 23.39 21.16 -13.54
CA ASP A 95 22.75 21.13 -12.21
C ASP A 95 21.22 21.13 -12.33
N LYS A 96 20.62 19.95 -12.55
CA LYS A 96 19.18 19.77 -12.47
C LYS A 96 18.85 19.54 -11.00
N LYS A 97 18.04 20.43 -10.43
CA LYS A 97 17.34 20.20 -9.15
C LYS A 97 16.95 18.73 -9.05
N GLU A 98 17.33 18.08 -7.95
CA GLU A 98 16.94 16.71 -7.68
C GLU A 98 15.42 16.60 -7.82
N LYS A 99 14.98 15.69 -8.68
CA LYS A 99 13.55 15.51 -8.93
C LYS A 99 12.96 14.79 -7.72
N SER A 100 12.02 15.43 -7.05
CA SER A 100 11.19 14.80 -6.03
C SER A 100 10.16 13.91 -6.72
N LEU A 101 9.98 12.71 -6.22
CA LEU A 101 9.03 11.71 -6.71
C LEU A 101 7.99 11.43 -5.61
N ASP A 102 6.73 11.33 -6.01
CA ASP A 102 5.67 10.92 -5.12
C ASP A 102 5.63 9.39 -5.07
N VAL A 103 5.84 8.85 -3.87
CA VAL A 103 5.94 7.40 -3.63
C VAL A 103 4.91 6.99 -2.59
N LEU A 104 4.07 6.02 -2.93
CA LEU A 104 3.25 5.36 -1.95
C LEU A 104 4.06 4.24 -1.31
N VAL A 105 4.21 4.29 0.01
CA VAL A 105 4.96 3.32 0.80
C VAL A 105 4.01 2.45 1.58
N ILE A 106 4.12 1.13 1.43
CA ILE A 106 3.43 0.19 2.30
C ILE A 106 4.24 0.03 3.58
N GLU A 107 3.66 0.47 4.71
CA GLU A 107 4.28 0.37 6.03
C GLU A 107 4.04 -1.00 6.66
N ASN A 108 2.81 -1.53 6.55
CA ASN A 108 2.41 -2.83 7.08
C ASN A 108 1.40 -3.49 6.16
N LEU A 109 1.53 -4.79 5.96
CA LEU A 109 0.57 -5.63 5.28
C LEU A 109 0.41 -6.94 6.04
N ILE A 110 -0.81 -7.23 6.47
CA ILE A 110 -1.17 -8.43 7.24
C ILE A 110 -2.26 -9.17 6.49
N ALA A 111 -2.07 -10.49 6.30
CA ALA A 111 -3.06 -11.40 5.74
C ALA A 111 -3.16 -12.63 6.66
N SER A 112 -4.32 -12.86 7.27
CA SER A 112 -4.44 -13.75 8.43
C SER A 112 -4.87 -15.18 8.13
N SER A 113 -5.17 -15.52 6.88
CA SER A 113 -5.70 -16.85 6.57
C SER A 113 -4.69 -17.69 5.81
N PRO A 114 -4.28 -18.87 6.32
CA PRO A 114 -3.37 -19.75 5.59
C PRO A 114 -3.89 -20.18 4.22
N ILE A 115 -5.22 -20.31 4.08
CA ILE A 115 -5.86 -20.76 2.83
C ILE A 115 -6.06 -19.58 1.86
N LEU A 116 -6.45 -18.41 2.39
CA LEU A 116 -6.77 -17.22 1.59
C LEU A 116 -5.64 -16.19 1.59
N GLN A 117 -4.52 -16.48 2.24
CA GLN A 117 -3.44 -15.51 2.45
C GLN A 117 -2.97 -14.86 1.15
N LYS A 118 -2.69 -15.65 0.13
CA LYS A 118 -2.26 -15.14 -1.19
C LYS A 118 -3.32 -14.25 -1.83
N GLN A 119 -4.58 -14.66 -1.76
CA GLN A 119 -5.70 -13.91 -2.33
C GLN A 119 -5.90 -12.58 -1.59
N VAL A 120 -5.90 -12.59 -0.25
CA VAL A 120 -6.00 -11.39 0.60
C VAL A 120 -4.82 -10.46 0.35
N PHE A 121 -3.60 -11.02 0.31
CA PHE A 121 -2.38 -10.28 0.02
C PHE A 121 -2.48 -9.54 -1.32
N MET A 122 -2.80 -10.26 -2.40
CA MET A 122 -2.89 -9.65 -3.74
C MET A 122 -4.03 -8.64 -3.86
N ALA A 123 -5.17 -8.91 -3.23
CA ALA A 123 -6.30 -7.97 -3.21
C ALA A 123 -5.95 -6.65 -2.53
N LEU A 124 -5.21 -6.69 -1.42
CA LEU A 124 -4.73 -5.50 -0.72
C LEU A 124 -3.67 -4.74 -1.52
N VAL A 125 -2.72 -5.45 -2.13
CA VAL A 125 -1.70 -4.82 -3.00
C VAL A 125 -2.36 -4.14 -4.19
N ASP A 126 -3.30 -4.80 -4.87
CA ASP A 126 -4.02 -4.21 -6.00
C ASP A 126 -4.80 -2.95 -5.61
N ALA A 127 -5.44 -2.98 -4.44
CA ALA A 127 -6.16 -1.80 -3.94
C ALA A 127 -5.22 -0.61 -3.70
N VAL A 128 -4.02 -0.88 -3.21
CA VAL A 128 -3.01 0.18 -2.96
C VAL A 128 -2.37 0.65 -4.27
N VAL A 129 -2.18 -0.21 -5.27
CA VAL A 129 -1.77 0.21 -6.63
C VAL A 129 -2.79 1.18 -7.21
N ASP A 130 -4.09 0.87 -7.15
CA ASP A 130 -5.14 1.79 -7.63
C ASP A 130 -5.11 3.14 -6.89
N ILE A 131 -4.88 3.13 -5.57
CA ILE A 131 -4.75 4.37 -4.77
C ILE A 131 -3.54 5.17 -5.24
N ALA A 132 -2.40 4.51 -5.42
CA ALA A 132 -1.17 5.16 -5.86
C ALA A 132 -1.33 5.80 -7.25
N GLU A 133 -1.95 5.08 -8.20
CA GLU A 133 -2.25 5.60 -9.53
C GLU A 133 -3.24 6.78 -9.48
N SER A 134 -4.30 6.67 -8.67
CA SER A 134 -5.31 7.72 -8.50
C SER A 134 -4.72 8.99 -7.87
N ASN A 135 -3.66 8.87 -7.06
CA ASN A 135 -2.93 9.99 -6.47
C ASN A 135 -1.73 10.43 -7.31
N SER A 136 -1.60 9.91 -8.54
CA SER A 136 -0.51 10.24 -9.47
C SER A 136 0.89 9.98 -8.90
N CYS A 137 1.02 8.98 -8.03
CA CYS A 137 2.31 8.55 -7.52
C CYS A 137 3.19 8.04 -8.66
N ASP A 138 4.49 8.29 -8.57
CA ASP A 138 5.48 7.79 -9.53
C ASP A 138 5.81 6.33 -9.27
N PHE A 139 5.81 5.92 -7.99
CA PHE A 139 6.19 4.58 -7.55
C PHE A 139 5.34 4.09 -6.37
N LEU A 140 5.27 2.75 -6.26
CA LEU A 140 4.83 2.04 -5.07
C LEU A 140 6.05 1.34 -4.46
N GLU A 141 6.33 1.60 -3.19
CA GLU A 141 7.35 0.91 -2.41
C GLU A 141 6.72 -0.23 -1.61
N LEU A 142 7.19 -1.43 -1.88
CA LEU A 142 6.79 -2.65 -1.19
C LEU A 142 7.86 -3.05 -0.18
N PRO A 143 7.50 -3.45 1.05
CA PRO A 143 8.45 -4.03 2.00
C PRO A 143 8.96 -5.38 1.47
N LYS A 144 9.98 -5.93 2.13
CA LYS A 144 10.41 -7.30 1.86
C LYS A 144 9.32 -8.27 2.28
N PHE A 145 8.91 -9.10 1.35
CA PHE A 145 8.03 -10.24 1.58
C PHE A 145 8.83 -11.55 1.60
N ASP A 146 8.17 -12.65 2.02
CA ASP A 146 8.65 -13.98 1.76
C ASP A 146 8.74 -14.24 0.25
N ASN A 147 9.50 -15.27 -0.16
CA ASN A 147 9.73 -15.57 -1.56
C ASN A 147 8.44 -15.84 -2.34
N GLU A 148 7.47 -16.51 -1.70
CA GLU A 148 6.21 -16.87 -2.33
C GLU A 148 5.34 -15.63 -2.62
N SER A 149 5.23 -14.71 -1.66
CA SER A 149 4.53 -13.43 -1.84
C SER A 149 5.24 -12.54 -2.86
N TYR A 150 6.57 -12.55 -2.88
CA TYR A 150 7.36 -11.81 -3.87
C TYR A 150 7.14 -12.36 -5.28
N ASP A 151 7.09 -13.67 -5.47
CA ASP A 151 6.83 -14.28 -6.77
C ASP A 151 5.46 -13.90 -7.32
N LEU A 152 4.43 -13.83 -6.47
CA LEU A 152 3.10 -13.32 -6.88
C LEU A 152 3.16 -11.89 -7.41
N ILE A 153 3.89 -11.01 -6.72
CA ILE A 153 4.11 -9.63 -7.17
C ILE A 153 4.86 -9.60 -8.51
N LYS A 154 5.93 -10.38 -8.62
CA LYS A 154 6.74 -10.47 -9.81
C LYS A 154 5.94 -10.95 -11.02
N ASP A 155 5.14 -11.99 -10.86
CA ASP A 155 4.33 -12.54 -11.94
C ASP A 155 3.29 -11.54 -12.45
N LYS A 156 2.66 -10.80 -11.53
CA LYS A 156 1.62 -9.85 -11.90
C LYS A 156 2.16 -8.52 -12.41
N TYR A 157 3.23 -8.01 -11.81
CA TYR A 157 3.78 -6.67 -12.07
C TYR A 157 5.18 -6.70 -12.72
N GLN A 158 5.54 -7.78 -13.41
CA GLN A 158 6.88 -8.04 -13.95
C GLN A 158 7.45 -6.84 -14.72
N GLY A 159 6.68 -6.22 -15.59
CA GLY A 159 7.12 -5.07 -16.41
C GLY A 159 7.22 -3.75 -15.64
N GLN A 160 6.75 -3.71 -14.40
CA GLN A 160 6.70 -2.50 -13.56
C GLN A 160 7.76 -2.51 -12.47
N ILE A 161 8.42 -3.65 -12.20
CA ILE A 161 9.48 -3.71 -11.20
C ILE A 161 10.67 -2.91 -11.71
N SER A 162 10.93 -1.78 -11.07
CA SER A 162 12.00 -0.86 -11.45
C SER A 162 13.31 -1.20 -10.72
N LYS A 163 13.23 -1.55 -9.46
CA LYS A 163 14.39 -1.83 -8.62
C LYS A 163 13.99 -2.73 -7.45
N SER A 164 14.90 -3.65 -7.10
CA SER A 164 14.83 -4.39 -5.84
C SER A 164 16.19 -4.26 -5.15
N GLU A 165 16.25 -3.47 -4.07
CA GLU A 165 17.47 -3.30 -3.29
C GLU A 165 17.21 -3.65 -1.82
N GLY A 166 18.02 -4.58 -1.32
CA GLY A 166 17.97 -4.97 0.08
C GLY A 166 16.61 -5.51 0.50
N PHE A 167 15.85 -4.70 1.26
CA PHE A 167 14.58 -5.10 1.86
C PHE A 167 13.35 -4.48 1.18
N ARG A 168 13.50 -3.82 0.03
CA ARG A 168 12.41 -3.06 -0.63
C ARG A 168 12.36 -3.30 -2.12
N THR A 169 11.15 -3.37 -2.64
CA THR A 169 10.88 -3.47 -4.08
C THR A 169 10.08 -2.25 -4.51
N TYR A 170 10.47 -1.64 -5.64
CA TYR A 170 9.78 -0.49 -6.21
C TYR A 170 9.06 -0.90 -7.48
N LEU A 171 7.75 -0.66 -7.51
CA LEU A 171 6.94 -0.77 -8.72
C LEU A 171 6.78 0.62 -9.34
N LYS A 172 7.16 0.76 -10.60
CA LYS A 172 6.91 1.98 -11.39
C LYS A 172 5.48 1.99 -11.85
N LEU A 173 4.75 3.04 -11.50
CA LEU A 173 3.34 3.18 -11.85
C LEU A 173 3.20 3.91 -13.18
N SER A 174 2.21 3.48 -13.97
CA SER A 174 1.81 4.19 -15.19
C SER A 174 1.02 5.42 -14.75
N LYS A 175 1.56 6.63 -15.01
CA LYS A 175 0.75 7.84 -14.81
C LYS A 175 -0.44 7.73 -15.75
N SER A 176 -1.64 7.59 -15.21
CA SER A 176 -2.88 7.73 -15.95
C SER A 176 -2.87 9.13 -16.57
N LEU A 177 -2.75 9.21 -17.89
CA LEU A 177 -3.03 10.43 -18.64
C LEU A 177 -4.54 10.69 -18.50
N THR A 178 -4.95 11.30 -17.40
CA THR A 178 -6.21 12.02 -17.34
C THR A 178 -6.06 13.17 -18.32
N ALA A 179 -6.39 12.91 -19.59
CA ALA A 179 -6.62 13.96 -20.55
C ALA A 179 -7.71 14.86 -19.95
N HIS A 180 -7.32 16.03 -19.47
CA HIS A 180 -8.24 17.13 -19.32
C HIS A 180 -8.75 17.44 -20.74
N MET A 181 -9.84 16.81 -21.14
CA MET A 181 -10.70 17.37 -22.17
C MET A 181 -11.46 18.51 -21.49
N GLU A 182 -10.86 19.70 -21.51
CA GLU A 182 -11.62 20.92 -21.41
C GLU A 182 -12.42 21.04 -22.72
N LEU A 183 -13.74 20.98 -22.60
CA LEU A 183 -14.71 21.43 -23.58
C LEU A 183 -15.29 22.76 -23.11
#